data_b3e75487f9e282f77043254247f8e4e0
#
_entry.id   b3e75487f9e282f77043254247f8e4e0
#
_cell.length_a   1.000
_cell.length_b   1.000
_cell.length_c   1.000
_cell.angle_alpha   90.00
_cell.angle_beta   90.00
_cell.angle_gamma   90.00
#
_symmetry.space_group_name_H-M   'P 1'
#
loop_
_entity.id
_entity.type
_entity.pdbx_description
1 polymer ?
#
loop_
_entity_poly.entity_id
_entity_poly.type
_entity_poly.pdbx_seq_one_letter_code
_entity_poly.pdbx_strand_id
1 'polypeptide(L)'
;MIIWVIAGLLGLATGLRIGWALVNKQSLVSTAMILALGCLGLVAALNWQPLTLLIDTVLRWPNIAMGLSQVALIGCAAGSCVMITTVSSERTPATIRKIAMAQYSVAAVIAVVSLVIFFGAGQQPEMSPEEYLKRNLGSSDGRLPWLLPLLYVLLALTLVSWAGMRHSNRSRRGRALFVFTIGIVLIVLASAFFLLRAAGNTRLVGVGAAATLLGC
;
A
#
# COMPACT_ATOMS: atom_id res chain seq x y z
N MET A 1 -19.95 4.84 1.08
CA MET A 1 -20.03 5.16 2.52
C MET A 1 -18.95 4.49 3.36
N ILE A 2 -18.54 3.27 3.12
CA ILE A 2 -17.56 2.53 3.97
C ILE A 2 -16.14 3.10 3.86
N ILE A 3 -15.70 3.54 2.70
CA ILE A 3 -14.31 3.98 2.43
C ILE A 3 -13.88 5.15 3.32
N TRP A 4 -14.71 6.18 3.48
CA TRP A 4 -14.37 7.33 4.32
C TRP A 4 -14.34 7.01 5.82
N VAL A 5 -15.15 6.03 6.27
CA VAL A 5 -15.09 5.51 7.64
C VAL A 5 -13.77 4.80 7.88
N ILE A 6 -13.35 3.95 6.95
CA ILE A 6 -12.04 3.26 7.01
C ILE A 6 -10.90 4.28 7.01
N ALA A 7 -10.93 5.27 6.11
CA ALA A 7 -9.94 6.33 6.06
C ALA A 7 -9.89 7.13 7.38
N GLY A 8 -11.05 7.45 7.96
CA GLY A 8 -11.16 8.14 9.24
C GLY A 8 -10.61 7.33 10.41
N LEU A 9 -10.93 6.04 10.50
CA LEU A 9 -10.42 5.14 11.53
C LEU A 9 -8.90 4.94 11.43
N LEU A 10 -8.37 4.76 10.23
CA LEU A 10 -6.93 4.65 9.99
C LEU A 10 -6.21 5.96 10.28
N GLY A 11 -6.80 7.11 9.91
CA GLY A 11 -6.29 8.44 10.24
C GLY A 11 -6.25 8.66 11.75
N LEU A 12 -7.31 8.29 12.47
CA LEU A 12 -7.37 8.37 13.93
C LEU A 12 -6.30 7.47 14.58
N ALA A 13 -6.18 6.22 14.14
CA ALA A 13 -5.17 5.28 14.64
C ALA A 13 -3.75 5.81 14.41
N THR A 14 -3.50 6.40 13.24
CA THR A 14 -2.21 7.02 12.90
C THR A 14 -1.96 8.23 13.77
N GLY A 15 -2.93 9.12 13.95
CA GLY A 15 -2.83 10.31 14.80
C GLY A 15 -2.55 9.97 16.26
N LEU A 16 -3.25 8.98 16.83
CA LEU A 16 -2.98 8.48 18.18
C LEU A 16 -1.56 7.91 18.31
N ARG A 17 -1.06 7.22 17.31
CA ARG A 17 0.31 6.69 17.28
C ARG A 17 1.35 7.80 17.16
N ILE A 18 1.10 8.82 16.37
CA ILE A 18 1.97 10.01 16.28
C ILE A 18 2.00 10.72 17.64
N GLY A 19 0.86 10.97 18.24
CA GLY A 19 0.77 11.58 19.58
C GLY A 19 1.54 10.80 20.63
N TRP A 20 1.41 9.47 20.65
CA TRP A 20 2.19 8.61 21.52
C TRP A 20 3.70 8.66 21.24
N ALA A 21 4.09 8.69 19.97
CA ALA A 21 5.49 8.75 19.55
C ALA A 21 6.17 10.09 19.90
N LEU A 22 5.41 11.19 19.94
CA LEU A 22 5.92 12.49 20.36
C LEU A 22 6.26 12.56 21.85
N VAL A 23 5.51 11.79 22.67
CA VAL A 23 5.72 11.75 24.14
C VAL A 23 6.80 10.73 24.53
N ASN A 24 6.92 9.64 23.77
CA ASN A 24 7.86 8.55 24.08
C ASN A 24 8.98 8.49 23.03
N LYS A 25 10.16 7.96 23.44
CA LYS A 25 11.27 7.72 22.49
C LYS A 25 10.79 6.90 21.32
N GLN A 26 10.93 7.45 20.11
CA GLN A 26 10.54 6.79 18.87
C GLN A 26 11.35 5.51 18.66
N SER A 27 10.68 4.38 18.53
CA SER A 27 11.28 3.14 18.09
C SER A 27 11.10 2.98 16.58
N LEU A 28 12.02 2.26 15.93
CA LEU A 28 11.93 1.95 14.50
C LEU A 28 10.59 1.26 14.14
N VAL A 29 10.11 0.38 15.04
CA VAL A 29 8.80 -0.29 14.88
C VAL A 29 7.65 0.71 14.90
N SER A 30 7.68 1.69 15.83
CA SER A 30 6.63 2.71 15.91
C SER A 30 6.59 3.56 14.65
N THR A 31 7.76 4.01 14.15
CA THR A 31 7.84 4.78 12.91
C THR A 31 7.35 3.98 11.70
N ALA A 32 7.77 2.72 11.58
CA ALA A 32 7.32 1.84 10.50
C ALA A 32 5.80 1.59 10.54
N MET A 33 5.23 1.44 11.73
CA MET A 33 3.79 1.25 11.91
C MET A 33 3.00 2.53 11.58
N ILE A 34 3.48 3.71 11.98
CA ILE A 34 2.88 5.00 11.62
C ILE A 34 2.88 5.15 10.09
N LEU A 35 4.00 4.83 9.44
CA LEU A 35 4.10 4.89 7.98
C LEU A 35 3.11 3.93 7.31
N ALA A 36 3.07 2.67 7.75
CA ALA A 36 2.18 1.66 7.17
C ALA A 36 0.71 2.04 7.31
N LEU A 37 0.26 2.41 8.51
CA LEU A 37 -1.14 2.79 8.77
C LEU A 37 -1.50 4.12 8.12
N GLY A 38 -0.61 5.12 8.16
CA GLY A 38 -0.82 6.41 7.54
C GLY A 38 -0.94 6.30 6.02
N CYS A 39 -0.06 5.53 5.40
CA CYS A 39 -0.11 5.27 3.97
C CYS A 39 -1.38 4.48 3.58
N LEU A 40 -1.79 3.49 4.37
CA LEU A 40 -3.03 2.75 4.12
C LEU A 40 -4.27 3.65 4.25
N GLY A 41 -4.29 4.52 5.27
CA GLY A 41 -5.34 5.54 5.42
C GLY A 41 -5.36 6.52 4.25
N LEU A 42 -4.20 6.92 3.76
CA LEU A 42 -4.07 7.78 2.58
C LEU A 42 -4.57 7.09 1.31
N VAL A 43 -4.25 5.81 1.09
CA VAL A 43 -4.82 5.02 -0.02
C VAL A 43 -6.35 5.04 0.04
N ALA A 44 -6.93 4.75 1.21
CA ALA A 44 -8.38 4.76 1.37
C ALA A 44 -8.98 6.16 1.10
N ALA A 45 -8.33 7.22 1.60
CA ALA A 45 -8.77 8.60 1.40
C ALA A 45 -8.69 9.02 -0.07
N LEU A 46 -7.60 8.69 -0.77
CA LEU A 46 -7.39 9.00 -2.18
C LEU A 46 -8.31 8.22 -3.13
N ASN A 47 -8.92 7.13 -2.68
CA ASN A 47 -9.95 6.41 -3.42
C ASN A 47 -11.37 6.92 -3.12
N TRP A 48 -11.52 7.95 -2.30
CA TRP A 48 -12.80 8.61 -2.08
C TRP A 48 -13.02 9.73 -3.10
N GLN A 49 -13.99 9.54 -3.99
CA GLN A 49 -14.21 10.38 -5.17
C GLN A 49 -14.20 11.90 -4.88
N PRO A 50 -14.87 12.45 -3.83
CA PRO A 50 -14.82 13.89 -3.56
C PRO A 50 -13.40 14.39 -3.26
N LEU A 51 -12.59 13.60 -2.53
CA LEU A 51 -11.22 13.99 -2.23
C LEU A 51 -10.30 13.82 -3.45
N THR A 52 -10.52 12.80 -4.27
CA THR A 52 -9.81 12.61 -5.55
C THR A 52 -9.97 13.84 -6.42
N LEU A 53 -11.22 14.25 -6.69
CA LEU A 53 -11.54 15.43 -7.50
C LEU A 53 -10.93 16.72 -6.92
N LEU A 54 -10.98 16.89 -5.60
CA LEU A 54 -10.38 18.06 -4.94
C LEU A 54 -8.87 18.13 -5.19
N ILE A 55 -8.18 17.00 -5.02
CA ILE A 55 -6.71 16.93 -5.19
C ILE A 55 -6.33 17.15 -6.65
N ASP A 56 -7.03 16.52 -7.59
CA ASP A 56 -6.80 16.64 -9.02
C ASP A 56 -7.00 18.10 -9.47
N THR A 57 -8.05 18.76 -8.94
CA THR A 57 -8.31 20.19 -9.21
C THR A 57 -7.24 21.10 -8.63
N VAL A 58 -6.82 20.88 -7.38
CA VAL A 58 -5.80 21.71 -6.71
C VAL A 58 -4.43 21.55 -7.37
N LEU A 59 -4.05 20.33 -7.71
CA LEU A 59 -2.76 20.04 -8.38
C LEU A 59 -2.81 20.28 -9.89
N ARG A 60 -3.98 20.58 -10.45
CA ARG A 60 -4.20 20.83 -11.89
C ARG A 60 -3.67 19.71 -12.79
N TRP A 61 -3.73 18.47 -12.30
CA TRP A 61 -3.32 17.31 -13.07
C TRP A 61 -4.37 16.22 -12.93
N PRO A 62 -5.04 15.81 -14.02
CA PRO A 62 -6.09 14.81 -13.98
C PRO A 62 -5.58 13.47 -13.44
N ASN A 63 -6.36 12.85 -12.57
CA ASN A 63 -6.08 11.53 -11.97
C ASN A 63 -4.77 11.43 -11.16
N ILE A 64 -4.15 12.55 -10.74
CA ILE A 64 -2.92 12.52 -9.93
C ILE A 64 -3.15 11.83 -8.58
N ALA A 65 -4.36 11.92 -8.04
CA ALA A 65 -4.74 11.22 -6.83
C ALA A 65 -4.53 9.69 -6.95
N MET A 66 -4.72 9.11 -8.14
CA MET A 66 -4.45 7.70 -8.42
C MET A 66 -2.95 7.39 -8.40
N GLY A 67 -2.12 8.26 -8.97
CA GLY A 67 -0.66 8.14 -8.90
C GLY A 67 -0.15 8.21 -7.45
N LEU A 68 -0.68 9.15 -6.66
CA LEU A 68 -0.36 9.30 -5.24
C LEU A 68 -0.83 8.10 -4.42
N SER A 69 -1.98 7.51 -4.75
CA SER A 69 -2.48 6.29 -4.12
C SER A 69 -1.52 5.12 -4.32
N GLN A 70 -0.90 4.98 -5.49
CA GLN A 70 0.13 3.96 -5.75
C GLN A 70 1.38 4.18 -4.91
N VAL A 71 1.85 5.43 -4.80
CA VAL A 71 2.99 5.78 -3.94
C VAL A 71 2.69 5.47 -2.47
N ALA A 72 1.48 5.79 -2.00
CA ALA A 72 1.05 5.47 -0.66
C ALA A 72 1.01 3.94 -0.43
N LEU A 73 0.56 3.16 -1.41
CA LEU A 73 0.55 1.70 -1.32
C LEU A 73 1.97 1.12 -1.21
N ILE A 74 2.94 1.67 -1.96
CA ILE A 74 4.37 1.33 -1.84
C ILE A 74 4.87 1.67 -0.42
N GLY A 75 4.52 2.83 0.11
CA GLY A 75 4.88 3.25 1.47
C GLY A 75 4.31 2.33 2.55
N CYS A 76 3.05 1.89 2.39
CA CYS A 76 2.42 0.91 3.27
C CYS A 76 3.17 -0.43 3.27
N ALA A 77 3.51 -0.94 2.09
CA ALA A 77 4.26 -2.19 1.94
C ALA A 77 5.67 -2.08 2.56
N ALA A 78 6.37 -0.97 2.32
CA ALA A 78 7.69 -0.71 2.90
C ALA A 78 7.65 -0.63 4.43
N GLY A 79 6.69 0.10 5.00
CA GLY A 79 6.48 0.18 6.45
C GLY A 79 6.20 -1.19 7.06
N SER A 80 5.37 -2.00 6.42
CA SER A 80 5.06 -3.38 6.84
C SER A 80 6.32 -4.27 6.81
N CYS A 81 7.13 -4.18 5.76
CA CYS A 81 8.40 -4.91 5.66
C CYS A 81 9.38 -4.53 6.78
N VAL A 82 9.57 -3.24 7.02
CA VAL A 82 10.47 -2.76 8.07
C VAL A 82 9.97 -3.20 9.45
N MET A 83 8.66 -3.11 9.69
CA MET A 83 8.06 -3.55 10.95
C MET A 83 8.32 -5.03 11.21
N ILE A 84 8.02 -5.90 10.25
CA ILE A 84 8.20 -7.35 10.42
C ILE A 84 9.69 -7.71 10.54
N THR A 85 10.56 -7.11 9.73
CA THR A 85 12.02 -7.30 9.80
C THR A 85 12.55 -6.94 11.19
N THR A 86 12.05 -5.85 11.77
CA THR A 86 12.49 -5.38 13.10
C THR A 86 12.01 -6.31 14.21
N VAL A 87 10.77 -6.82 14.10
CA VAL A 87 10.18 -7.69 15.14
C VAL A 87 10.72 -9.13 15.08
N SER A 88 10.97 -9.63 13.85
CA SER A 88 11.39 -11.03 13.63
C SER A 88 12.90 -11.25 13.62
N SER A 89 13.70 -10.19 13.63
CA SER A 89 15.16 -10.30 13.50
C SER A 89 15.84 -10.42 14.87
N GLU A 90 16.72 -11.41 15.00
CA GLU A 90 17.65 -11.56 16.15
C GLU A 90 18.98 -10.79 15.95
N ARG A 91 19.07 -9.98 14.89
CA ARG A 91 20.26 -9.22 14.54
C ARG A 91 20.45 -7.98 15.44
N THR A 92 21.67 -7.43 15.41
CA THR A 92 21.99 -6.22 16.16
C THR A 92 21.15 -5.02 15.70
N PRO A 93 20.80 -4.08 16.59
CA PRO A 93 20.01 -2.90 16.23
C PRO A 93 20.61 -2.08 15.09
N ALA A 94 21.95 -2.00 15.00
CA ALA A 94 22.64 -1.31 13.91
C ALA A 94 22.42 -1.97 12.56
N THR A 95 22.47 -3.31 12.51
CA THR A 95 22.20 -4.08 11.28
C THR A 95 20.73 -3.94 10.84
N ILE A 96 19.80 -4.01 11.80
CA ILE A 96 18.35 -3.83 11.52
C ILE A 96 18.11 -2.44 10.93
N ARG A 97 18.73 -1.39 11.46
CA ARG A 97 18.61 -0.02 10.95
C ARG A 97 19.14 0.10 9.52
N LYS A 98 20.29 -0.53 9.20
CA LYS A 98 20.82 -0.56 7.82
C LYS A 98 19.87 -1.25 6.86
N ILE A 99 19.31 -2.39 7.24
CA ILE A 99 18.31 -3.13 6.42
C ILE A 99 17.06 -2.27 6.21
N ALA A 100 16.54 -1.62 7.26
CA ALA A 100 15.38 -0.74 7.16
C ALA A 100 15.64 0.44 6.21
N MET A 101 16.81 1.06 6.30
CA MET A 101 17.20 2.14 5.37
C MET A 101 17.25 1.63 3.92
N ALA A 102 17.84 0.47 3.68
CA ALA A 102 17.88 -0.14 2.34
C ALA A 102 16.44 -0.41 1.81
N GLN A 103 15.54 -0.95 2.64
CA GLN A 103 14.14 -1.20 2.28
C GLN A 103 13.41 0.10 1.92
N TYR A 104 13.57 1.16 2.71
CA TYR A 104 12.98 2.46 2.40
C TYR A 104 13.58 3.10 1.14
N SER A 105 14.89 2.96 0.93
CA SER A 105 15.54 3.48 -0.29
C SER A 105 15.02 2.79 -1.54
N VAL A 106 14.87 1.46 -1.52
CA VAL A 106 14.28 0.71 -2.63
C VAL A 106 12.84 1.15 -2.89
N ALA A 107 12.03 1.28 -1.83
CA ALA A 107 10.66 1.76 -1.94
C ALA A 107 10.59 3.17 -2.55
N ALA A 108 11.46 4.08 -2.10
CA ALA A 108 11.53 5.44 -2.60
C ALA A 108 11.89 5.48 -4.10
N VAL A 109 12.88 4.68 -4.53
CA VAL A 109 13.25 4.57 -5.95
C VAL A 109 12.07 4.07 -6.77
N ILE A 110 11.39 3.01 -6.31
CA ILE A 110 10.22 2.44 -7.01
C ILE A 110 9.08 3.47 -7.08
N ALA A 111 8.83 4.23 -5.99
CA ALA A 111 7.82 5.27 -5.97
C ALA A 111 8.13 6.39 -6.99
N VAL A 112 9.39 6.85 -7.04
CA VAL A 112 9.82 7.86 -8.01
C VAL A 112 9.68 7.34 -9.44
N VAL A 113 10.15 6.13 -9.72
CA VAL A 113 10.03 5.51 -11.06
C VAL A 113 8.55 5.37 -11.45
N SER A 114 7.69 4.96 -10.52
CA SER A 114 6.25 4.83 -10.76
C SER A 114 5.61 6.18 -11.09
N LEU A 115 5.99 7.27 -10.41
CA LEU A 115 5.53 8.62 -10.74
C LEU A 115 6.05 9.09 -12.10
N VAL A 116 7.32 8.84 -12.41
CA VAL A 116 7.90 9.19 -13.71
C VAL A 116 7.13 8.48 -14.85
N ILE A 117 6.83 7.19 -14.69
CA ILE A 117 6.04 6.43 -15.67
C ILE A 117 4.61 6.99 -15.74
N PHE A 118 3.99 7.32 -14.59
CA PHE A 118 2.65 7.91 -14.53
C PHE A 118 2.57 9.22 -15.29
N PHE A 119 3.51 10.14 -15.09
CA PHE A 119 3.56 11.41 -15.80
C PHE A 119 3.94 11.23 -17.27
N GLY A 120 4.79 10.26 -17.61
CA GLY A 120 5.20 9.94 -18.97
C GLY A 120 4.10 9.30 -19.83
N ALA A 121 3.10 8.66 -19.20
CA ALA A 121 1.96 8.06 -19.90
C ALA A 121 0.97 9.09 -20.49
N GLY A 122 1.18 10.37 -20.22
CA GLY A 122 0.34 11.47 -20.71
C GLY A 122 -0.92 11.69 -19.86
N GLN A 123 -1.58 12.82 -20.14
CA GLN A 123 -2.79 13.19 -19.43
C GLN A 123 -3.99 12.41 -19.98
N GLN A 124 -4.68 11.72 -19.12
CA GLN A 124 -5.98 11.10 -19.40
C GLN A 124 -7.11 12.02 -18.93
N PRO A 125 -8.30 11.98 -19.55
CA PRO A 125 -9.45 12.72 -19.04
C PRO A 125 -9.73 12.34 -17.58
N GLU A 126 -10.21 13.30 -16.83
CA GLU A 126 -10.57 13.08 -15.42
C GLU A 126 -11.66 12.01 -15.29
N MET A 127 -11.44 11.04 -14.43
CA MET A 127 -12.29 9.88 -14.24
C MET A 127 -12.46 9.58 -12.75
N SER A 128 -13.55 8.91 -12.41
CA SER A 128 -13.70 8.34 -11.07
C SER A 128 -12.61 7.27 -10.82
N PRO A 129 -12.20 7.01 -9.56
CA PRO A 129 -11.21 5.99 -9.23
C PRO A 129 -11.56 4.62 -9.83
N GLU A 130 -12.84 4.25 -9.83
CA GLU A 130 -13.31 2.99 -10.37
C GLU A 130 -13.21 2.91 -11.89
N GLU A 131 -13.55 3.98 -12.60
CA GLU A 131 -13.41 4.06 -14.07
C GLU A 131 -11.95 4.08 -14.50
N TYR A 132 -11.11 4.83 -13.77
CA TYR A 132 -9.68 4.86 -14.00
C TYR A 132 -9.06 3.47 -13.88
N LEU A 133 -9.40 2.72 -12.83
CA LEU A 133 -8.99 1.33 -12.65
C LEU A 133 -9.47 0.43 -13.78
N LYS A 134 -10.75 0.49 -14.14
CA LYS A 134 -11.34 -0.32 -15.21
C LYS A 134 -10.65 -0.08 -16.56
N ARG A 135 -10.41 1.19 -16.89
CA ARG A 135 -9.80 1.59 -18.15
C ARG A 135 -8.33 1.20 -18.23
N ASN A 136 -7.55 1.50 -17.20
CA ASN A 136 -6.10 1.30 -17.24
C ASN A 136 -5.69 -0.16 -17.00
N LEU A 137 -6.46 -0.96 -16.27
CA LEU A 137 -6.19 -2.39 -16.11
C LEU A 137 -6.61 -3.22 -17.34
N GLY A 138 -7.48 -2.69 -18.20
CA GLY A 138 -7.97 -3.39 -19.39
C GLY A 138 -7.23 -3.03 -20.69
N SER A 139 -6.52 -1.89 -20.73
CA SER A 139 -5.85 -1.39 -21.94
C SER A 139 -4.37 -1.77 -21.98
N SER A 140 -3.80 -1.95 -23.18
CA SER A 140 -2.36 -2.21 -23.37
C SER A 140 -1.49 -1.05 -22.91
N ASP A 141 -1.96 0.17 -23.08
CA ASP A 141 -1.17 1.38 -22.89
C ASP A 141 -1.16 1.87 -21.42
N GLY A 142 -2.19 1.52 -20.65
CA GLY A 142 -2.31 1.91 -19.23
C GLY A 142 -1.68 0.93 -18.22
N ARG A 143 -1.11 -0.19 -18.66
CA ARG A 143 -0.64 -1.28 -17.76
C ARG A 143 0.65 -0.94 -17.01
N LEU A 144 1.59 -0.28 -17.67
CA LEU A 144 2.93 -0.04 -17.12
C LEU A 144 2.93 0.72 -15.79
N PRO A 145 2.17 1.82 -15.61
CA PRO A 145 2.14 2.53 -14.34
C PRO A 145 1.71 1.68 -13.15
N TRP A 146 0.89 0.63 -13.40
CA TRP A 146 0.34 -0.24 -12.35
C TRP A 146 1.18 -1.47 -12.07
N LEU A 147 1.90 -1.99 -13.07
CA LEU A 147 2.67 -3.24 -12.94
C LEU A 147 3.78 -3.13 -11.90
N LEU A 148 4.55 -2.07 -11.94
CA LEU A 148 5.71 -1.90 -11.05
C LEU A 148 5.30 -1.74 -9.58
N PRO A 149 4.37 -0.84 -9.20
CA PRO A 149 3.89 -0.74 -7.83
C PRO A 149 3.25 -2.03 -7.33
N LEU A 150 2.39 -2.66 -8.13
CA LEU A 150 1.71 -3.90 -7.75
C LEU A 150 2.69 -5.06 -7.56
N LEU A 151 3.70 -5.19 -8.44
CA LEU A 151 4.73 -6.21 -8.31
C LEU A 151 5.54 -6.02 -7.03
N TYR A 152 5.95 -4.78 -6.73
CA TYR A 152 6.65 -4.47 -5.50
C TYR A 152 5.80 -4.81 -4.26
N VAL A 153 4.55 -4.37 -4.24
CA VAL A 153 3.62 -4.64 -3.13
C VAL A 153 3.42 -6.14 -2.95
N LEU A 154 3.20 -6.89 -4.04
CA LEU A 154 3.03 -8.33 -4.01
C LEU A 154 4.27 -9.02 -3.40
N LEU A 155 5.47 -8.71 -3.89
CA LEU A 155 6.72 -9.29 -3.39
C LEU A 155 6.96 -8.90 -1.92
N ALA A 156 6.84 -7.62 -1.58
CA ALA A 156 7.07 -7.11 -0.24
C ALA A 156 6.11 -7.76 0.77
N LEU A 157 4.82 -7.77 0.48
CA LEU A 157 3.81 -8.32 1.39
C LEU A 157 3.83 -9.85 1.44
N THR A 158 4.25 -10.52 0.37
CA THR A 158 4.49 -11.98 0.41
C THR A 158 5.62 -12.32 1.38
N LEU A 159 6.72 -11.57 1.37
CA LEU A 159 7.81 -11.73 2.34
C LEU A 159 7.33 -11.45 3.78
N VAL A 160 6.52 -10.41 3.98
CA VAL A 160 5.91 -10.10 5.28
C VAL A 160 5.02 -11.23 5.75
N SER A 161 4.18 -11.78 4.88
CA SER A 161 3.28 -12.90 5.19
C SER A 161 4.07 -14.14 5.59
N TRP A 162 5.08 -14.48 4.82
CA TRP A 162 5.95 -15.63 5.11
C TRP A 162 6.67 -15.48 6.45
N ALA A 163 7.27 -14.33 6.72
CA ALA A 163 7.93 -14.04 7.99
C ALA A 163 6.93 -14.05 9.16
N GLY A 164 5.74 -13.46 8.98
CA GLY A 164 4.67 -13.45 9.97
C GLY A 164 4.19 -14.85 10.34
N MET A 165 3.98 -15.73 9.36
CA MET A 165 3.59 -17.12 9.60
C MET A 165 4.68 -17.89 10.34
N ARG A 166 5.95 -17.71 9.96
CA ARG A 166 7.08 -18.40 10.58
C ARG A 166 7.28 -18.03 12.06
N HIS A 167 7.00 -16.78 12.43
CA HIS A 167 7.18 -16.27 13.79
C HIS A 167 5.88 -16.24 14.61
N SER A 168 4.77 -16.70 14.02
CA SER A 168 3.50 -16.83 14.73
C SER A 168 3.57 -17.95 15.76
N ASN A 169 3.31 -17.59 17.04
CA ASN A 169 3.22 -18.54 18.14
C ASN A 169 1.94 -18.30 18.95
N ARG A 170 1.65 -19.17 19.93
CA ARG A 170 0.43 -19.11 20.76
C ARG A 170 0.43 -17.97 21.80
N SER A 171 1.47 -17.15 21.90
CA SER A 171 1.51 -15.98 22.78
C SER A 171 0.51 -14.90 22.34
N ARG A 172 0.18 -13.94 23.23
CA ARG A 172 -0.68 -12.79 22.87
C ARG A 172 -0.11 -12.00 21.68
N ARG A 173 1.21 -11.82 21.65
CA ARG A 173 1.91 -11.14 20.53
C ARG A 173 1.85 -11.96 19.24
N GLY A 174 2.03 -13.28 19.32
CA GLY A 174 1.93 -14.18 18.17
C GLY A 174 0.53 -14.21 17.58
N ARG A 175 -0.54 -14.14 18.39
CA ARG A 175 -1.92 -14.06 17.90
C ARG A 175 -2.19 -12.75 17.16
N ALA A 176 -1.72 -11.62 17.70
CA ALA A 176 -1.84 -10.34 17.00
C ALA A 176 -1.08 -10.34 15.68
N LEU A 177 0.14 -10.93 15.64
CA LEU A 177 0.91 -11.10 14.42
C LEU A 177 0.18 -12.01 13.41
N PHE A 178 -0.47 -13.08 13.87
CA PHE A 178 -1.25 -13.97 13.03
C PHE A 178 -2.43 -13.26 12.35
N VAL A 179 -3.24 -12.49 13.11
CA VAL A 179 -4.35 -11.70 12.57
C VAL A 179 -3.85 -10.66 11.56
N PHE A 180 -2.76 -9.97 11.88
CA PHE A 180 -2.11 -9.04 10.96
C PHE A 180 -1.67 -9.74 9.67
N THR A 181 -1.07 -10.92 9.80
CA THR A 181 -0.61 -11.73 8.64
C THR A 181 -1.77 -12.15 7.76
N ILE A 182 -2.93 -12.52 8.32
CA ILE A 182 -4.14 -12.83 7.53
C ILE A 182 -4.56 -11.61 6.71
N GLY A 183 -4.61 -10.41 7.29
CA GLY A 183 -4.90 -9.18 6.55
C GLY A 183 -3.92 -8.94 5.40
N ILE A 184 -2.63 -9.13 5.64
CA ILE A 184 -1.61 -9.02 4.60
C ILE A 184 -1.81 -10.05 3.49
N VAL A 185 -2.11 -11.31 3.81
CA VAL A 185 -2.38 -12.37 2.81
C VAL A 185 -3.56 -11.98 1.92
N LEU A 186 -4.62 -11.40 2.47
CA LEU A 186 -5.76 -10.91 1.68
C LEU A 186 -5.33 -9.80 0.70
N ILE A 187 -4.49 -8.86 1.15
CA ILE A 187 -3.95 -7.81 0.27
C ILE A 187 -3.05 -8.42 -0.82
N VAL A 188 -2.24 -9.41 -0.49
CA VAL A 188 -1.39 -10.14 -1.47
C VAL A 188 -2.26 -10.82 -2.52
N LEU A 189 -3.31 -11.51 -2.11
CA LEU A 189 -4.24 -12.16 -3.04
C LEU A 189 -4.93 -11.14 -3.94
N ALA A 190 -5.44 -10.04 -3.39
CA ALA A 190 -6.02 -8.96 -4.15
C ALA A 190 -5.03 -8.38 -5.17
N SER A 191 -3.80 -8.08 -4.75
CA SER A 191 -2.74 -7.58 -5.64
C SER A 191 -2.39 -8.57 -6.74
N ALA A 192 -2.36 -9.88 -6.44
CA ALA A 192 -2.12 -10.93 -7.43
C ALA A 192 -3.24 -10.99 -8.48
N PHE A 193 -4.51 -10.86 -8.07
CA PHE A 193 -5.64 -10.78 -9.01
C PHE A 193 -5.55 -9.56 -9.92
N PHE A 194 -5.14 -8.39 -9.39
CA PHE A 194 -4.92 -7.21 -10.22
C PHE A 194 -3.79 -7.41 -11.22
N LEU A 195 -2.68 -8.02 -10.82
CA LEU A 195 -1.58 -8.34 -11.73
C LEU A 195 -1.99 -9.31 -12.84
N LEU A 196 -2.72 -10.35 -12.51
CA LEU A 196 -3.25 -11.30 -13.49
C LEU A 196 -4.15 -10.61 -14.51
N ARG A 197 -4.98 -9.69 -14.06
CA ARG A 197 -5.81 -8.87 -14.94
C ARG A 197 -4.96 -7.92 -15.80
N ALA A 198 -4.00 -7.23 -15.23
CA ALA A 198 -3.09 -6.35 -15.95
C ALA A 198 -2.26 -7.11 -17.00
N ALA A 199 -1.95 -8.39 -16.76
CA ALA A 199 -1.28 -9.28 -17.72
C ALA A 199 -2.19 -9.74 -18.88
N GLY A 200 -3.47 -9.31 -18.93
CA GLY A 200 -4.40 -9.60 -20.03
C GLY A 200 -5.24 -10.85 -19.83
N ASN A 201 -5.17 -11.51 -18.67
CA ASN A 201 -5.99 -12.69 -18.37
C ASN A 201 -7.36 -12.27 -17.82
N THR A 202 -8.22 -11.77 -18.73
CA THR A 202 -9.55 -11.23 -18.37
C THR A 202 -10.58 -12.30 -18.05
N ARG A 203 -10.32 -13.57 -18.34
CA ARG A 203 -11.28 -14.66 -18.17
C ARG A 203 -11.41 -15.14 -16.71
N LEU A 204 -10.39 -14.94 -15.89
CA LEU A 204 -10.35 -15.48 -14.53
C LEU A 204 -10.91 -14.55 -13.45
N VAL A 205 -10.99 -13.25 -13.70
CA VAL A 205 -11.40 -12.28 -12.67
C VAL A 205 -12.34 -11.23 -13.24
N GLY A 206 -13.59 -11.28 -12.88
CA GLY A 206 -14.51 -10.16 -13.10
C GLY A 206 -14.01 -8.90 -12.35
N VAL A 207 -14.16 -7.73 -12.99
CA VAL A 207 -13.71 -6.42 -12.40
C VAL A 207 -14.33 -6.21 -11.02
N GLY A 208 -15.56 -6.68 -10.82
CA GLY A 208 -16.27 -6.55 -9.55
C GLY A 208 -15.64 -7.33 -8.40
N ALA A 209 -15.10 -8.53 -8.64
CA ALA A 209 -14.48 -9.35 -7.60
C ALA A 209 -13.14 -8.75 -7.11
N ALA A 210 -12.36 -8.19 -8.04
CA ALA A 210 -11.11 -7.53 -7.69
C ALA A 210 -11.34 -6.20 -6.95
N ALA A 211 -12.32 -5.40 -7.39
CA ALA A 211 -12.70 -4.15 -6.74
C ALA A 211 -13.28 -4.37 -5.32
N THR A 212 -14.06 -5.45 -5.12
CA THR A 212 -14.58 -5.79 -3.78
C THR A 212 -13.49 -6.26 -2.82
N LEU A 213 -12.46 -6.98 -3.30
CA LEU A 213 -11.35 -7.42 -2.46
C LEU A 213 -10.41 -6.27 -2.03
N LEU A 214 -10.31 -5.19 -2.82
CA LEU A 214 -9.52 -4.00 -2.46
C LEU A 214 -10.36 -2.90 -1.79
N GLY A 215 -11.68 -2.97 -1.91
CA GLY A 215 -12.60 -2.04 -1.25
C GLY A 215 -13.07 -2.51 0.14
N CYS A 216 -12.65 -3.71 0.56
CA CYS A 216 -12.78 -4.22 1.92
C CYS A 216 -11.47 -4.05 2.68
#